data_ae7c509a4595ed09c3a32db94e04156d
#
_entry.id   ae7c509a4595ed09c3a32db94e04156d
#
_cell.length_a   1.000
_cell.length_b   1.000
_cell.length_c   1.000
_cell.angle_alpha   90.00
_cell.angle_beta   90.00
_cell.angle_gamma   90.00
#
_symmetry.space_group_name_H-M   'P 1'
#
loop_
_entity.id
_entity.type
_entity.pdbx_description
1 polymer ?
#
loop_
_entity_poly.entity_id
_entity_poly.type
_entity_poly.pdbx_seq_one_letter_code
_entity_poly.pdbx_strand_id
1 'polypeptide(L)'
;MRIAAARLHFLTGEALNRLRDGATVKYEFQLTAKTDKSGGVLARSQQQFAISYDLWEEKFAVTKLGSSPRSISHLSAAAAEAWCVDNVTIPVATLKTNQPFWIRFEYRAQESGASAEQSDNSGFTLTGLIDIFSRRTRSEQLHGSEEVGPLRLEGLKRK
;
A
#
# COMPACT_ATOMS: atom_id res chain seq x y z
N MET A 1 5.59 10.38 12.13
CA MET A 1 6.83 10.44 11.34
C MET A 1 6.48 10.17 9.89
N ARG A 2 6.83 11.05 8.98
CA ARG A 2 6.68 10.85 7.54
C ARG A 2 8.01 10.35 6.99
N ILE A 3 7.94 9.33 6.15
CA ILE A 3 9.11 8.80 5.45
C ILE A 3 9.00 9.32 4.03
N ALA A 4 9.92 10.17 3.63
CA ALA A 4 10.08 10.51 2.22
C ALA A 4 10.77 9.32 1.54
N ALA A 5 10.01 8.34 1.10
CA ALA A 5 10.51 7.30 0.21
C ALA A 5 10.72 7.92 -1.16
N ALA A 6 11.90 8.47 -1.37
CA ALA A 6 12.30 9.00 -2.65
C ALA A 6 12.35 7.84 -3.65
N ARG A 7 11.38 7.79 -4.56
CA ARG A 7 11.31 6.93 -5.76
C ARG A 7 10.69 5.54 -5.60
N LEU A 8 9.68 5.41 -4.78
CA LEU A 8 8.86 4.21 -4.86
C LEU A 8 7.91 4.33 -6.06
N HIS A 9 8.18 3.58 -7.12
CA HIS A 9 7.33 3.52 -8.31
C HIS A 9 6.53 2.22 -8.27
N PHE A 10 5.26 2.32 -7.87
CA PHE A 10 4.36 1.17 -7.80
C PHE A 10 3.18 1.25 -8.78
N LEU A 11 2.94 2.43 -9.36
CA LEU A 11 1.95 2.60 -10.45
C LEU A 11 2.59 2.21 -11.79
N THR A 12 2.94 0.94 -11.94
CA THR A 12 3.64 0.40 -13.11
C THR A 12 3.01 -0.92 -13.57
N GLY A 13 3.40 -1.40 -14.75
CA GLY A 13 3.03 -2.71 -15.26
C GLY A 13 1.54 -2.94 -15.36
N GLU A 14 1.09 -4.12 -14.97
CA GLU A 14 -0.29 -4.56 -15.10
C GLU A 14 -1.27 -3.70 -14.28
N ALA A 15 -0.88 -3.27 -13.08
CA ALA A 15 -1.71 -2.41 -12.25
C ALA A 15 -2.01 -1.06 -12.94
N LEU A 16 -1.02 -0.46 -13.59
CA LEU A 16 -1.21 0.77 -14.35
C LEU A 16 -2.11 0.56 -15.56
N ASN A 17 -1.94 -0.55 -16.28
CA ASN A 17 -2.80 -0.89 -17.42
C ASN A 17 -4.25 -1.02 -16.98
N ARG A 18 -4.52 -1.74 -15.90
CA ARG A 18 -5.86 -1.89 -15.34
C ARG A 18 -6.49 -0.57 -14.91
N LEU A 19 -5.71 0.32 -14.32
CA LEU A 19 -6.18 1.68 -14.00
C LEU A 19 -6.59 2.44 -15.27
N ARG A 20 -5.81 2.34 -16.33
CA ARG A 20 -6.10 2.94 -17.63
C ARG A 20 -7.29 2.31 -18.33
N ASP A 21 -7.60 1.06 -18.04
CA ASP A 21 -8.80 0.37 -18.50
C ASP A 21 -10.06 0.71 -17.66
N GLY A 22 -9.94 1.70 -16.76
CA GLY A 22 -11.05 2.19 -15.94
C GLY A 22 -11.28 1.41 -14.65
N ALA A 23 -10.42 0.46 -14.31
CA ALA A 23 -10.54 -0.26 -13.05
C ALA A 23 -10.04 0.57 -11.87
N THR A 24 -10.57 0.27 -10.67
CA THR A 24 -10.01 0.75 -9.41
C THR A 24 -9.11 -0.33 -8.83
N VAL A 25 -7.87 0.02 -8.54
CA VAL A 25 -6.89 -0.89 -7.93
C VAL A 25 -6.72 -0.54 -6.45
N LYS A 26 -6.84 -1.56 -5.59
CA LYS A 26 -6.58 -1.40 -4.16
C LYS A 26 -5.13 -1.76 -3.87
N TYR A 27 -4.46 -0.89 -3.13
CA TYR A 27 -3.11 -1.11 -2.64
C TYR A 27 -3.12 -1.20 -1.11
N GLU A 28 -2.37 -2.15 -0.60
CA GLU A 28 -2.07 -2.29 0.81
C GLU A 28 -0.61 -1.96 1.04
N PHE A 29 -0.36 -1.02 1.95
CA PHE A 29 0.97 -0.61 2.36
C PHE A 29 1.22 -1.01 3.80
N GLN A 30 2.37 -1.59 4.07
CA GLN A 30 2.82 -1.94 5.41
C GLN A 30 4.14 -1.25 5.70
N LEU A 31 4.18 -0.58 6.84
CA LEU A 31 5.38 0.05 7.38
C LEU A 31 5.77 -0.66 8.67
N THR A 32 6.98 -1.19 8.72
CA THR A 32 7.49 -1.91 9.89
C THR A 32 8.78 -1.27 10.38
N ALA A 33 8.85 -0.90 11.65
CA ALA A 33 10.08 -0.51 12.32
C ALA A 33 10.66 -1.71 13.06
N LYS A 34 11.97 -1.93 12.92
CA LYS A 34 12.71 -3.05 13.50
C LYS A 34 13.94 -2.57 14.26
N THR A 35 14.42 -3.37 15.20
CA THR A 35 15.68 -3.09 15.93
C THR A 35 16.91 -3.15 15.03
N ASP A 36 16.92 -4.08 14.07
CA ASP A 36 17.97 -4.30 13.06
C ASP A 36 17.35 -4.97 11.82
N LYS A 37 18.14 -5.31 10.81
CA LYS A 37 17.64 -5.95 9.57
C LYS A 37 16.91 -7.27 9.80
N SER A 38 17.37 -8.07 10.74
CA SER A 38 16.79 -9.38 11.10
C SER A 38 16.05 -9.34 12.44
N GLY A 39 16.06 -8.20 13.10
CA GLY A 39 15.63 -8.04 14.48
C GLY A 39 14.13 -7.92 14.70
N GLY A 40 13.80 -7.78 15.97
CA GLY A 40 12.42 -7.71 16.45
C GLY A 40 11.67 -6.50 15.92
N VAL A 41 10.37 -6.68 15.72
CA VAL A 41 9.45 -5.62 15.32
C VAL A 41 9.21 -4.68 16.49
N LEU A 42 9.52 -3.41 16.32
CA LEU A 42 9.25 -2.35 17.30
C LEU A 42 7.84 -1.77 17.11
N ALA A 43 7.46 -1.55 15.87
CA ALA A 43 6.15 -1.02 15.53
C ALA A 43 5.78 -1.44 14.10
N ARG A 44 4.47 -1.55 13.84
CA ARG A 44 3.91 -1.86 12.53
C ARG A 44 2.69 -0.99 12.27
N SER A 45 2.55 -0.54 11.06
CA SER A 45 1.37 0.16 10.59
C SER A 45 0.99 -0.37 9.21
N GLN A 46 -0.30 -0.48 8.96
CA GLN A 46 -0.87 -0.93 7.70
C GLN A 46 -1.91 0.07 7.24
N GLN A 47 -1.91 0.39 5.95
CA GLN A 47 -2.84 1.32 5.37
C GLN A 47 -3.25 0.86 3.99
N GLN A 48 -4.53 1.00 3.67
CA GLN A 48 -5.10 0.66 2.37
C GLN A 48 -5.50 1.94 1.62
N PHE A 49 -5.28 1.90 0.31
CA PHE A 49 -5.67 2.95 -0.63
C PHE A 49 -6.39 2.34 -1.83
N ALA A 50 -7.41 3.03 -2.30
CA ALA A 50 -8.02 2.76 -3.59
C ALA A 50 -7.54 3.83 -4.57
N ILE A 51 -7.05 3.40 -5.72
CA ILE A 51 -6.55 4.29 -6.77
C ILE A 51 -7.39 4.05 -8.02
N SER A 52 -7.84 5.13 -8.63
CA SER A 52 -8.52 5.13 -9.92
C SER A 52 -7.86 6.13 -10.88
N TYR A 53 -8.15 5.98 -12.16
CA TYR A 53 -7.62 6.84 -13.21
C TYR A 53 -8.77 7.41 -14.02
N ASP A 54 -8.76 8.73 -14.19
CA ASP A 54 -9.69 9.43 -15.06
C ASP A 54 -9.10 9.47 -16.47
N LEU A 55 -9.80 8.83 -17.41
CA LEU A 55 -9.38 8.70 -18.80
C LEU A 55 -9.45 10.01 -19.58
N TRP A 56 -10.34 10.93 -19.16
CA TRP A 56 -10.54 12.20 -19.85
C TRP A 56 -9.51 13.25 -19.43
N GLU A 57 -9.24 13.29 -18.14
CA GLU A 57 -8.29 14.24 -17.59
C GLU A 57 -6.86 13.70 -17.53
N GLU A 58 -6.68 12.41 -17.78
CA GLU A 58 -5.41 11.68 -17.65
C GLU A 58 -4.78 11.87 -16.25
N LYS A 59 -5.61 11.81 -15.22
CA LYS A 59 -5.23 12.05 -13.82
C LYS A 59 -5.65 10.90 -12.92
N PHE A 60 -4.89 10.76 -11.83
CA PHE A 60 -5.19 9.79 -10.79
C PHE A 60 -6.01 10.42 -9.67
N ALA A 61 -6.91 9.60 -9.11
CA ALA A 61 -7.58 9.88 -7.85
C ALA A 61 -7.18 8.79 -6.84
N VAL A 62 -6.92 9.19 -5.61
CA VAL A 62 -6.50 8.31 -4.53
C VAL A 62 -7.41 8.49 -3.33
N THR A 63 -7.93 7.40 -2.81
CA THR A 63 -8.73 7.37 -1.58
C THR A 63 -8.01 6.52 -0.54
N LYS A 64 -7.65 7.12 0.58
CA LYS A 64 -7.21 6.42 1.78
C LYS A 64 -8.42 5.74 2.42
N LEU A 65 -8.35 4.42 2.62
CA LEU A 65 -9.41 3.63 3.23
C LEU A 65 -9.19 3.50 4.74
N GLY A 66 -10.27 3.24 5.49
CA GLY A 66 -10.22 3.04 6.94
C GLY A 66 -11.18 3.94 7.69
N SER A 67 -10.97 4.12 9.01
CA SER A 67 -11.86 4.85 9.93
C SER A 67 -12.00 6.35 9.62
N SER A 68 -11.01 6.92 8.93
CA SER A 68 -11.03 8.34 8.52
C SER A 68 -10.64 8.43 7.05
N PRO A 69 -11.56 8.14 6.13
CA PRO A 69 -11.26 8.15 4.72
C PRO A 69 -10.92 9.57 4.23
N ARG A 70 -9.96 9.66 3.33
CA ARG A 70 -9.56 10.91 2.67
C ARG A 70 -9.33 10.64 1.20
N SER A 71 -9.82 11.52 0.35
CA SER A 71 -9.66 11.43 -1.09
C SER A 71 -8.95 12.66 -1.62
N ILE A 72 -8.19 12.46 -2.67
CA ILE A 72 -7.58 13.50 -3.48
C ILE A 72 -7.64 13.09 -4.94
N SER A 73 -7.83 14.04 -5.84
CA SER A 73 -7.93 13.81 -7.29
C SER A 73 -7.00 14.73 -8.07
N HIS A 74 -7.00 14.59 -9.40
CA HIS A 74 -6.21 15.39 -10.34
C HIS A 74 -4.69 15.23 -10.16
N LEU A 75 -4.24 14.08 -9.70
CA LEU A 75 -2.82 13.83 -9.46
C LEU A 75 -2.11 13.26 -10.71
N SER A 76 -0.85 13.62 -10.88
CA SER A 76 0.06 12.83 -11.73
C SER A 76 0.39 11.48 -11.06
N ALA A 77 0.93 10.52 -11.80
CA ALA A 77 1.34 9.24 -11.23
C ALA A 77 2.30 9.42 -10.04
N ALA A 78 3.35 10.22 -10.22
CA ALA A 78 4.33 10.50 -9.16
C ALA A 78 3.69 11.19 -7.93
N ALA A 79 2.73 12.09 -8.14
CA ALA A 79 2.03 12.74 -7.05
C ALA A 79 1.09 11.78 -6.30
N ALA A 80 0.44 10.85 -7.01
CA ALA A 80 -0.40 9.82 -6.42
C ALA A 80 0.44 8.85 -5.56
N GLU A 81 1.59 8.41 -6.09
CA GLU A 81 2.55 7.58 -5.35
C GLU A 81 3.05 8.28 -4.09
N ALA A 82 3.50 9.52 -4.21
CA ALA A 82 3.98 10.33 -3.08
C ALA A 82 2.88 10.53 -2.03
N TRP A 83 1.65 10.81 -2.45
CA TRP A 83 0.54 10.99 -1.52
C TRP A 83 0.21 9.71 -0.74
N CYS A 84 0.25 8.54 -1.36
CA CYS A 84 0.08 7.27 -0.67
C CYS A 84 1.15 7.09 0.42
N VAL A 85 2.42 7.24 0.06
CA VAL A 85 3.56 7.07 0.98
C VAL A 85 3.49 8.06 2.14
N ASP A 86 3.17 9.33 1.87
CA ASP A 86 3.04 10.38 2.90
C ASP A 86 1.91 10.12 3.91
N ASN A 87 0.92 9.33 3.52
CA ASN A 87 -0.21 9.00 4.37
C ASN A 87 -0.09 7.65 5.09
N VAL A 88 1.04 6.93 4.92
CA VAL A 88 1.39 5.79 5.76
C VAL A 88 2.24 6.29 6.93
N THR A 89 1.73 6.14 8.15
CA THR A 89 2.38 6.65 9.36
C THR A 89 2.60 5.54 10.36
N ILE A 90 3.67 5.65 11.16
CA ILE A 90 3.98 4.74 12.25
C ILE A 90 3.99 5.51 13.57
N PRO A 91 3.43 4.98 14.66
CA PRO A 91 3.49 5.63 15.96
C PRO A 91 4.94 5.69 16.45
N VAL A 92 5.42 6.90 16.74
CA VAL A 92 6.80 7.14 17.18
C VAL A 92 6.99 6.80 18.66
N ALA A 93 5.92 6.74 19.45
CA ALA A 93 5.97 6.49 20.89
C ALA A 93 6.63 5.16 21.25
N THR A 94 6.63 4.19 20.35
CA THR A 94 7.26 2.87 20.54
C THR A 94 8.74 2.84 20.19
N LEU A 95 9.26 3.91 19.57
CA LEU A 95 10.65 4.00 19.15
C LEU A 95 11.47 4.73 20.21
N LYS A 96 12.52 4.10 20.72
CA LYS A 96 13.42 4.73 21.69
C LYS A 96 14.31 5.76 21.00
N THR A 97 14.45 6.94 21.59
CA THR A 97 15.14 8.10 21.02
C THR A 97 16.61 7.81 20.68
N ASN A 98 17.30 7.02 21.49
CA ASN A 98 18.74 6.81 21.40
C ASN A 98 19.12 5.48 20.71
N GLN A 99 18.17 4.67 20.26
CA GLN A 99 18.46 3.41 19.60
C GLN A 99 18.31 3.54 18.09
N PRO A 100 19.28 3.03 17.31
CA PRO A 100 19.10 2.94 15.86
C PRO A 100 17.97 1.94 15.54
N PHE A 101 17.24 2.20 14.47
CA PHE A 101 16.18 1.34 13.99
C PHE A 101 16.18 1.27 12.47
N TRP A 102 15.56 0.25 11.93
CA TRP A 102 15.37 0.02 10.51
C TRP A 102 13.91 0.18 10.17
N ILE A 103 13.63 0.76 9.01
CA ILE A 103 12.28 0.85 8.46
C ILE A 103 12.18 -0.04 7.25
N ARG A 104 11.22 -0.93 7.25
CA ARG A 104 10.82 -1.72 6.09
C ARG A 104 9.46 -1.25 5.61
N PHE A 105 9.40 -0.86 4.36
CA PHE A 105 8.18 -0.49 3.66
C PHE A 105 7.84 -1.57 2.65
N GLU A 106 6.63 -2.06 2.69
CA GLU A 106 6.12 -3.10 1.80
C GLU A 106 4.81 -2.63 1.19
N TYR A 107 4.60 -2.95 -0.07
CA TYR A 107 3.33 -2.69 -0.74
C TYR A 107 2.88 -3.90 -1.53
N ARG A 108 1.55 -4.04 -1.66
CA ARG A 108 0.90 -5.09 -2.41
C ARG A 108 -0.31 -4.50 -3.12
N ALA A 109 -0.43 -4.74 -4.43
CA ALA A 109 -1.66 -4.49 -5.15
C ALA A 109 -2.62 -5.65 -4.89
N GLN A 110 -3.85 -5.33 -4.48
CA GLN A 110 -4.92 -6.31 -4.34
C GLN A 110 -5.72 -6.34 -5.63
N GLU A 111 -5.92 -7.51 -6.18
CA GLU A 111 -6.89 -7.67 -7.26
C GLU A 111 -8.28 -7.39 -6.72
N SER A 112 -8.93 -6.34 -7.23
CA SER A 112 -10.37 -6.20 -7.09
C SER A 112 -11.03 -7.19 -8.04
N GLY A 113 -11.08 -8.45 -7.66
CA GLY A 113 -12.04 -9.35 -8.25
C GLY A 113 -13.43 -8.80 -7.94
N ALA A 114 -14.27 -8.67 -8.94
CA ALA A 114 -15.67 -8.36 -8.80
C ALA A 114 -16.37 -9.45 -7.99
N SER A 115 -16.28 -9.42 -6.67
CA SER A 115 -17.00 -10.28 -5.74
C SER A 115 -16.74 -9.86 -4.31
N ALA A 116 -17.04 -8.61 -3.97
CA ALA A 116 -17.10 -8.16 -2.58
C ALA A 116 -18.45 -7.50 -2.28
N GLU A 117 -19.48 -7.91 -2.99
CA GLU A 117 -20.87 -7.70 -2.57
C GLU A 117 -21.54 -9.06 -2.64
N GLN A 118 -21.67 -9.68 -1.48
CA GLN A 118 -22.56 -10.72 -1.03
C GLN A 118 -21.81 -11.76 -0.18
N SER A 119 -21.51 -11.39 1.04
CA SER A 119 -21.31 -12.33 2.12
C SER A 119 -22.54 -12.30 3.02
N ASP A 120 -23.63 -12.85 2.51
CA ASP A 120 -24.62 -13.47 3.37
C ASP A 120 -25.19 -14.68 2.66
N ASN A 121 -25.05 -15.79 3.34
CA ASN A 121 -25.67 -17.09 3.12
C ASN A 121 -25.05 -18.07 2.12
N SER A 122 -24.41 -19.08 2.74
CA SER A 122 -24.51 -20.50 2.44
C SER A 122 -23.97 -21.03 1.12
N GLY A 123 -23.02 -21.93 1.26
CA GLY A 123 -22.74 -23.00 0.31
C GLY A 123 -21.47 -22.81 -0.50
N PHE A 124 -20.48 -23.61 -0.17
CA PHE A 124 -19.33 -23.86 -1.03
C PHE A 124 -19.81 -24.42 -2.37
N THR A 125 -19.86 -23.60 -3.40
CA THR A 125 -20.13 -24.08 -4.75
C THR A 125 -18.82 -24.52 -5.41
N LEU A 126 -18.88 -25.63 -6.14
CA LEU A 126 -17.76 -26.16 -6.93
C LEU A 126 -17.15 -25.12 -7.87
N THR A 127 -17.97 -24.20 -8.36
CA THR A 127 -17.53 -23.06 -9.18
C THR A 127 -16.60 -22.12 -8.40
N GLY A 128 -16.87 -21.86 -7.11
CA GLY A 128 -16.00 -21.06 -6.25
C GLY A 128 -14.64 -21.71 -5.99
N LEU A 129 -14.61 -23.04 -5.89
CA LEU A 129 -13.34 -23.76 -5.73
C LEU A 129 -12.49 -23.74 -7.01
N ILE A 130 -13.11 -23.89 -8.17
CA ILE A 130 -12.40 -23.79 -9.46
C ILE A 130 -11.83 -22.39 -9.65
N ASP A 131 -12.57 -21.36 -9.25
CA ASP A 131 -12.12 -19.98 -9.34
C ASP A 131 -10.92 -19.68 -8.40
N ILE A 132 -10.93 -20.27 -7.20
CA ILE A 132 -9.80 -20.18 -6.25
C ILE A 132 -8.57 -20.93 -6.78
N PHE A 133 -8.74 -22.08 -7.41
CA PHE A 133 -7.61 -22.86 -7.94
C PHE A 133 -7.06 -22.29 -9.25
N SER A 134 -7.89 -21.72 -10.12
CA SER A 134 -7.43 -21.07 -11.36
C SER A 134 -6.78 -19.71 -11.10
N ARG A 135 -7.13 -19.00 -10.03
CA ARG A 135 -6.49 -17.73 -9.63
C ARG A 135 -5.08 -17.91 -9.06
N ARG A 136 -4.75 -19.11 -8.57
CA ARG A 136 -3.43 -19.40 -7.99
C ARG A 136 -2.28 -19.39 -9.00
N THR A 137 -2.56 -19.49 -10.29
CA THR A 137 -1.56 -19.56 -11.35
C THR A 137 -1.38 -18.27 -12.15
N ARG A 138 -2.11 -17.18 -11.85
CA ARG A 138 -2.14 -16.00 -12.73
C ARG A 138 -1.94 -14.64 -12.06
N SER A 139 -1.67 -14.59 -10.76
CA SER A 139 -1.38 -13.30 -10.15
C SER A 139 0.10 -13.17 -9.83
N GLU A 140 0.86 -12.59 -10.72
CA GLU A 140 2.01 -11.79 -10.31
C GLU A 140 1.43 -10.62 -9.50
N GLN A 141 1.14 -10.89 -8.23
CA GLN A 141 0.76 -9.82 -7.30
C GLN A 141 1.90 -8.82 -7.28
N LEU A 142 1.64 -7.66 -7.85
CA LEU A 142 2.61 -6.57 -7.82
C LEU A 142 2.89 -6.26 -6.35
N HIS A 143 4.06 -6.68 -5.88
CA HIS A 143 4.51 -6.42 -4.52
C HIS A 143 5.92 -5.87 -4.58
N GLY A 144 6.24 -5.01 -3.65
CA GLY A 144 7.59 -4.49 -3.52
C GLY A 144 7.92 -4.26 -2.06
N SER A 145 9.20 -4.29 -1.75
CA SER A 145 9.69 -3.99 -0.42
C SER A 145 10.98 -3.17 -0.50
N GLU A 146 11.07 -2.16 0.36
CA GLU A 146 12.28 -1.37 0.56
C GLU A 146 12.62 -1.34 2.03
N GLU A 147 13.92 -1.37 2.34
CA GLU A 147 14.40 -1.29 3.72
C GLU A 147 15.46 -0.22 3.83
N VAL A 148 15.29 0.67 4.80
CA VAL A 148 16.19 1.80 5.05
C VAL A 148 16.61 1.81 6.51
N GLY A 149 17.89 1.99 6.76
CA GLY A 149 18.47 2.11 8.10
C GLY A 149 19.98 1.95 8.07
N PRO A 150 20.67 2.12 9.21
CA PRO A 150 20.10 2.48 10.51
C PRO A 150 19.68 3.96 10.59
N LEU A 151 18.49 4.21 11.15
CA LEU A 151 17.95 5.55 11.40
C LEU A 151 17.97 5.85 12.90
N ARG A 152 18.08 7.13 13.27
CA ARG A 152 17.95 7.61 14.65
C ARG A 152 16.93 8.73 14.72
N LEU A 153 16.10 8.75 15.76
CA LEU A 153 15.08 9.80 15.92
C LEU A 153 15.66 11.20 16.06
N GLU A 154 16.86 11.32 16.66
CA GLU A 154 17.57 12.61 16.82
C GLU A 154 17.95 13.26 15.49
N GLY A 155 18.18 12.46 14.45
CA GLY A 155 18.49 12.93 13.09
C GLY A 155 17.26 13.29 12.26
N LEU A 156 16.07 13.00 12.73
CA LEU A 156 14.83 13.25 12.00
C LEU A 156 14.25 14.60 12.41
N LYS A 157 14.47 15.63 11.59
CA LYS A 157 13.90 16.96 11.80
C LYS A 157 12.37 16.85 11.92
N ARG A 158 11.83 17.35 13.05
CA ARG A 158 10.41 17.66 13.16
C ARG A 158 10.10 18.77 12.15
N LYS A 159 9.36 18.44 11.11
CA LYS A 159 8.71 19.43 10.25
C LYS A 159 7.27 19.57 10.70
#